data_8d40eddd8cdcb0e17839c406b6a639a4
#
_entry.id   8d40eddd8cdcb0e17839c406b6a639a4
#
_cell.length_a   1.000
_cell.length_b   1.000
_cell.length_c   1.000
_cell.angle_alpha   90.00
_cell.angle_beta   90.00
_cell.angle_gamma   90.00
#
_symmetry.space_group_name_H-M   'P 1'
#
loop_
_entity.id
_entity.type
_entity.pdbx_description
1 polymer ?
#
loop_
_entity_poly.entity_id
_entity_poly.type
_entity_poly.pdbx_seq_one_letter_code
_entity_poly.pdbx_strand_id
1 'polypeptide(L)'
;MLPRGIRNNNPLNIRRGKSQWQGLKAQQTDASFCQFESLEWGWRAAFYLLTRTYYINYRLYTIRKIISKWAPPNENNTEAYIQNVSRLTGIAPDETIGIPTIDAARWIAVGLAMAIQENGLSKREQNDACISFAEREDGRPKVNGPDSIDIFALLRGWTLCRQDG
;
A
#
# COMPACT_ATOMS: atom_id res chain seq x y z
N MET A 1 20.19 -7.33 2.80
CA MET A 1 19.32 -7.00 3.95
C MET A 1 17.96 -6.53 3.45
N LEU A 2 16.89 -7.05 4.03
CA LEU A 2 15.53 -6.59 3.66
C LEU A 2 15.31 -5.14 4.08
N PRO A 3 14.55 -4.34 3.30
CA PRO A 3 14.14 -3.00 3.70
C PRO A 3 13.41 -2.99 5.03
N ARG A 4 13.50 -1.86 5.74
CA ARG A 4 12.93 -1.71 7.09
C ARG A 4 11.43 -2.03 7.15
N GLY A 5 10.66 -1.57 6.18
CA GLY A 5 9.22 -1.85 6.12
C GLY A 5 8.93 -3.34 5.99
N ILE A 6 9.68 -4.05 5.17
CA ILE A 6 9.51 -5.49 4.99
C ILE A 6 9.94 -6.24 6.26
N ARG A 7 11.06 -5.84 6.90
CA ARG A 7 11.51 -6.44 8.16
C ARG A 7 10.49 -6.27 9.29
N ASN A 8 9.79 -5.15 9.30
CA ASN A 8 8.77 -4.86 10.30
C ASN A 8 7.40 -5.47 9.97
N ASN A 9 7.27 -6.20 8.87
CA ASN A 9 5.98 -6.64 8.34
C ASN A 9 5.00 -5.47 8.15
N ASN A 10 5.54 -4.31 7.75
CA ASN A 10 4.85 -3.02 7.64
C ASN A 10 5.19 -2.39 6.28
N PRO A 11 4.57 -2.87 5.19
CA PRO A 11 5.00 -2.53 3.83
C PRO A 11 4.88 -1.05 3.47
N LEU A 12 3.99 -0.30 4.10
CA LEU A 12 3.87 1.14 3.88
C LEU A 12 4.53 2.00 4.95
N ASN A 13 5.33 1.42 5.83
CA ASN A 13 6.01 2.18 6.91
C ASN A 13 5.03 3.02 7.74
N ILE A 14 3.94 2.39 8.19
CA ILE A 14 2.97 3.04 9.08
C ILE A 14 3.67 3.44 10.37
N ARG A 15 3.59 4.72 10.74
CA ARG A 15 4.24 5.25 11.93
C ARG A 15 3.52 4.81 13.19
N ARG A 16 4.27 4.63 14.26
CA ARG A 16 3.70 4.37 15.58
C ARG A 16 2.84 5.57 16.01
N GLY A 17 1.74 5.28 16.65
CA GLY A 17 0.80 6.29 17.12
C GLY A 17 -0.19 5.69 18.09
N LYS A 18 -1.34 6.34 18.24
CA LYS A 18 -2.39 5.90 19.17
C LYS A 18 -3.23 4.74 18.62
N SER A 19 -3.14 4.44 17.33
CA SER A 19 -3.94 3.38 16.72
C SER A 19 -3.50 2.01 17.23
N GLN A 20 -4.48 1.21 17.64
CA GLN A 20 -4.27 -0.16 18.09
C GLN A 20 -4.61 -1.10 16.93
N TRP A 21 -3.70 -1.18 15.96
CA TRP A 21 -3.88 -2.04 14.80
C TRP A 21 -3.98 -3.50 15.18
N GLN A 22 -4.86 -4.24 14.52
CA GLN A 22 -4.87 -5.69 14.64
C GLN A 22 -3.57 -6.27 14.09
N GLY A 23 -3.03 -7.27 14.78
CA GLY A 23 -1.81 -7.94 14.36
C GLY A 23 -0.52 -7.22 14.72
N LEU A 24 -0.57 -6.17 15.54
CA LEU A 24 0.66 -5.57 16.07
C LEU A 24 1.39 -6.57 16.96
N LYS A 25 2.73 -6.60 16.86
CA LYS A 25 3.55 -7.34 17.82
C LYS A 25 3.36 -6.76 19.22
N ALA A 26 3.32 -7.63 20.23
CA ALA A 26 3.21 -7.21 21.62
C ALA A 26 4.36 -6.31 22.04
N GLN A 27 5.57 -6.59 21.55
CA GLN A 27 6.76 -5.78 21.80
C GLN A 27 7.14 -5.05 20.51
N GLN A 28 7.07 -3.74 20.57
CA GLN A 28 7.49 -2.86 19.49
C GLN A 28 8.93 -2.41 19.75
N THR A 29 9.84 -2.84 18.90
CA THR A 29 11.27 -2.52 19.03
C THR A 29 11.75 -1.43 18.06
N ASP A 30 10.92 -1.02 17.10
CA ASP A 30 11.21 0.11 16.22
C ASP A 30 10.66 1.38 16.86
N ALA A 31 11.50 2.40 17.00
CA ALA A 31 11.12 3.64 17.66
C ALA A 31 10.08 4.46 16.88
N SER A 32 10.03 4.29 15.56
CA SER A 32 9.23 5.15 14.66
C SER A 32 8.08 4.44 13.98
N PHE A 33 8.26 3.18 13.60
CA PHE A 33 7.32 2.46 12.76
C PHE A 33 6.72 1.25 13.48
N CYS A 34 5.44 0.98 13.17
CA CYS A 34 4.76 -0.20 13.67
C CYS A 34 5.43 -1.48 13.18
N GLN A 35 5.40 -2.50 14.03
CA GLN A 35 5.82 -3.86 13.68
C GLN A 35 4.62 -4.78 13.81
N PHE A 36 4.33 -5.53 12.75
CA PHE A 36 3.22 -6.47 12.71
C PHE A 36 3.72 -7.91 12.85
N GLU A 37 2.85 -8.79 13.29
CA GLU A 37 3.18 -10.22 13.44
C GLU A 37 3.39 -10.92 12.11
N SER A 38 2.74 -10.42 11.04
CA SER A 38 2.91 -10.92 9.67
C SER A 38 2.67 -9.82 8.66
N LEU A 39 3.13 -10.03 7.41
CA LEU A 39 2.90 -9.09 6.31
C LEU A 39 1.42 -8.90 6.01
N GLU A 40 0.60 -9.94 6.16
CA GLU A 40 -0.85 -9.85 5.95
C GLU A 40 -1.48 -8.78 6.85
N TRP A 41 -1.11 -8.76 8.11
CA TRP A 41 -1.60 -7.76 9.06
C TRP A 41 -1.11 -6.36 8.73
N GLY A 42 0.13 -6.24 8.30
CA GLY A 42 0.68 -4.96 7.81
C GLY A 42 -0.07 -4.46 6.58
N TRP A 43 -0.38 -5.33 5.64
CA TRP A 43 -1.18 -4.98 4.45
C TRP A 43 -2.62 -4.65 4.82
N ARG A 44 -3.21 -5.39 5.75
CA ARG A 44 -4.57 -5.07 6.25
C ARG A 44 -4.62 -3.64 6.79
N ALA A 45 -3.66 -3.25 7.61
CA ALA A 45 -3.59 -1.90 8.16
C ALA A 45 -3.39 -0.85 7.05
N ALA A 46 -2.52 -1.12 6.09
CA ALA A 46 -2.28 -0.23 4.96
C ALA A 46 -3.56 0.02 4.15
N PHE A 47 -4.29 -1.03 3.80
CA PHE A 47 -5.53 -0.89 3.05
C PHE A 47 -6.66 -0.27 3.88
N TYR A 48 -6.68 -0.49 5.18
CA TYR A 48 -7.60 0.22 6.07
C TYR A 48 -7.37 1.73 5.99
N LEU A 49 -6.13 2.17 6.10
CA LEU A 49 -5.79 3.60 5.98
C LEU A 49 -6.19 4.16 4.62
N LEU A 50 -5.82 3.49 3.53
CA LEU A 50 -6.08 4.00 2.18
C LEU A 50 -7.57 4.03 1.83
N THR A 51 -8.31 2.98 2.18
CA THR A 51 -9.68 2.83 1.70
C THR A 51 -10.76 3.26 2.68
N ARG A 52 -10.42 3.41 3.95
CA ARG A 52 -11.38 3.88 4.97
C ARG A 52 -10.98 5.25 5.52
N THR A 53 -9.81 5.38 6.09
CA THR A 53 -9.39 6.65 6.67
C THR A 53 -9.27 7.73 5.59
N TYR A 54 -8.55 7.43 4.52
CA TYR A 54 -8.30 8.41 3.46
C TYR A 54 -9.49 8.55 2.52
N TYR A 55 -9.98 7.44 1.99
CA TYR A 55 -11.07 7.49 1.01
C TYR A 55 -12.40 7.92 1.64
N ILE A 56 -12.83 7.25 2.71
CA ILE A 56 -14.15 7.50 3.30
C ILE A 56 -14.11 8.77 4.17
N ASN A 57 -13.19 8.83 5.15
CA ASN A 57 -13.22 9.90 6.14
C ASN A 57 -12.68 11.22 5.60
N TYR A 58 -11.56 11.19 4.86
CA TYR A 58 -10.94 12.41 4.32
C TYR A 58 -11.31 12.70 2.86
N ARG A 59 -12.04 11.81 2.21
CA ARG A 59 -12.49 11.98 0.81
C ARG A 59 -11.35 12.24 -0.16
N LEU A 60 -10.26 11.50 0.01
CA LEU A 60 -9.10 11.57 -0.89
C LEU A 60 -9.26 10.51 -1.98
N TYR A 61 -9.53 10.96 -3.20
CA TYR A 61 -9.93 10.07 -4.29
C TYR A 61 -8.89 9.90 -5.38
N THR A 62 -7.78 10.64 -5.32
CA THR A 62 -6.74 10.63 -6.34
C THR A 62 -5.38 10.31 -5.74
N ILE A 63 -4.48 9.83 -6.57
CA ILE A 63 -3.09 9.58 -6.14
C ILE A 63 -2.48 10.86 -5.55
N ARG A 64 -2.66 12.00 -6.22
CA ARG A 64 -2.11 13.27 -5.75
C ARG A 64 -2.57 13.60 -4.34
N LYS A 65 -3.87 13.49 -4.07
CA LYS A 65 -4.42 13.82 -2.75
C LYS A 65 -3.96 12.85 -1.67
N ILE A 66 -3.92 11.55 -1.98
CA ILE A 66 -3.47 10.51 -1.05
C ILE A 66 -2.01 10.73 -0.68
N ILE A 67 -1.13 10.85 -1.68
CA ILE A 67 0.30 10.97 -1.45
C ILE A 67 0.65 12.31 -0.79
N SER A 68 -0.05 13.39 -1.12
CA SER A 68 0.17 14.68 -0.48
C SER A 68 -0.10 14.65 1.02
N LYS A 69 -1.04 13.82 1.44
CA LYS A 69 -1.30 13.59 2.87
C LYS A 69 -0.35 12.56 3.48
N TRP A 70 -0.07 11.49 2.76
CA TRP A 70 0.81 10.41 3.21
C TRP A 70 2.26 10.87 3.40
N ALA A 71 2.78 11.62 2.44
CA ALA A 71 4.16 12.08 2.36
C ALA A 71 4.21 13.58 2.08
N PRO A 72 3.89 14.44 3.08
CA PRO A 72 3.78 15.88 2.87
C PRO A 72 5.12 16.51 2.44
N PRO A 73 5.06 17.64 1.67
CA PRO A 73 6.25 18.23 1.02
C PRO A 73 7.35 18.69 1.96
N ASN A 74 7.04 19.03 3.20
CA ASN A 74 8.05 19.48 4.16
C ASN A 74 9.02 18.37 4.60
N GLU A 75 8.69 17.10 4.36
CA GLU A 75 9.52 15.96 4.77
C GLU A 75 9.94 15.08 3.59
N ASN A 76 9.35 15.28 2.42
CA ASN A 76 9.48 14.35 1.30
C ASN A 76 9.52 15.08 -0.05
N ASN A 77 10.05 14.41 -1.08
CA ASN A 77 9.83 14.82 -2.46
C ASN A 77 8.47 14.26 -2.91
N THR A 78 7.42 14.94 -2.52
CA THR A 78 6.04 14.52 -2.74
C THR A 78 5.70 14.36 -4.22
N GLU A 79 6.12 15.30 -5.07
CA GLU A 79 5.82 15.24 -6.50
C GLU A 79 6.49 14.04 -7.18
N ALA A 80 7.73 13.74 -6.81
CA ALA A 80 8.40 12.53 -7.33
C ALA A 80 7.68 11.26 -6.90
N TYR A 81 7.21 11.21 -5.67
CA TYR A 81 6.42 10.08 -5.16
C TYR A 81 5.12 9.92 -5.95
N ILE A 82 4.38 11.02 -6.16
CA ILE A 82 3.14 11.02 -6.96
C ILE A 82 3.40 10.49 -8.36
N GLN A 83 4.42 11.02 -9.05
CA GLN A 83 4.73 10.61 -10.41
C GLN A 83 5.15 9.14 -10.49
N ASN A 84 5.89 8.64 -9.50
CA ASN A 84 6.31 7.25 -9.47
C ASN A 84 5.12 6.29 -9.27
N VAL A 85 4.23 6.60 -8.34
CA VAL A 85 3.01 5.80 -8.13
C VAL A 85 2.13 5.81 -9.38
N SER A 86 1.95 6.98 -10.00
CA SER A 86 1.21 7.13 -11.25
C SER A 86 1.81 6.26 -12.36
N ARG A 87 3.12 6.31 -12.53
CA ARG A 87 3.83 5.52 -13.56
C ARG A 87 3.66 4.01 -13.32
N LEU A 88 3.79 3.57 -12.08
CA LEU A 88 3.70 2.14 -11.74
C LEU A 88 2.29 1.58 -11.90
N THR A 89 1.28 2.37 -11.64
CA THR A 89 -0.12 1.94 -11.68
C THR A 89 -0.81 2.20 -13.01
N GLY A 90 -0.29 3.12 -13.81
CA GLY A 90 -0.98 3.60 -15.01
C GLY A 90 -2.16 4.51 -14.72
N ILE A 91 -2.34 4.95 -13.49
CA ILE A 91 -3.40 5.86 -13.06
C ILE A 91 -2.83 7.28 -13.03
N ALA A 92 -3.46 8.23 -13.73
CA ALA A 92 -2.98 9.62 -13.74
C ALA A 92 -3.09 10.24 -12.33
N PRO A 93 -2.20 11.19 -11.97
CA PRO A 93 -2.18 11.78 -10.62
C PRO A 93 -3.51 12.36 -10.14
N ASP A 94 -4.26 12.97 -11.04
CA ASP A 94 -5.53 13.64 -10.73
C ASP A 94 -6.76 12.84 -11.18
N GLU A 95 -6.55 11.62 -11.65
CA GLU A 95 -7.62 10.70 -12.03
C GLU A 95 -8.20 10.05 -10.77
N THR A 96 -9.52 9.94 -10.69
CA THR A 96 -10.18 9.21 -9.60
C THR A 96 -9.76 7.74 -9.63
N ILE A 97 -9.26 7.22 -8.51
CA ILE A 97 -8.82 5.81 -8.41
C ILE A 97 -10.02 4.87 -8.57
N GLY A 98 -11.16 5.27 -8.06
CA GLY A 98 -12.39 4.48 -8.11
C GLY A 98 -12.91 4.12 -6.73
N ILE A 99 -13.94 3.29 -6.72
CA ILE A 99 -14.59 2.86 -5.48
C ILE A 99 -13.90 1.58 -4.98
N PRO A 100 -13.37 1.55 -3.75
CA PRO A 100 -12.59 0.40 -3.27
C PRO A 100 -13.28 -0.96 -3.41
N THR A 101 -14.58 -1.02 -3.18
CA THR A 101 -15.35 -2.28 -3.28
C THR A 101 -15.64 -2.73 -4.71
N ILE A 102 -15.51 -1.82 -5.69
CA ILE A 102 -15.76 -2.10 -7.11
C ILE A 102 -14.45 -2.18 -7.87
N ASP A 103 -13.54 -1.24 -7.63
CA ASP A 103 -12.28 -1.07 -8.35
C ASP A 103 -11.10 -1.58 -7.52
N ALA A 104 -11.26 -2.74 -6.88
CA ALA A 104 -10.28 -3.32 -5.95
C ALA A 104 -8.88 -3.41 -6.56
N ALA A 105 -8.76 -3.82 -7.83
CA ALA A 105 -7.47 -3.97 -8.49
C ALA A 105 -6.69 -2.65 -8.56
N ARG A 106 -7.37 -1.53 -8.76
CA ARG A 106 -6.75 -0.20 -8.81
C ARG A 106 -6.21 0.21 -7.44
N TRP A 107 -6.96 -0.05 -6.38
CA TRP A 107 -6.52 0.24 -5.00
C TRP A 107 -5.37 -0.68 -4.56
N ILE A 108 -5.42 -1.95 -4.94
CA ILE A 108 -4.31 -2.88 -4.70
C ILE A 108 -3.06 -2.41 -5.43
N ALA A 109 -3.20 -1.93 -6.68
CA ALA A 109 -2.10 -1.38 -7.45
C ALA A 109 -1.46 -0.17 -6.76
N VAL A 110 -2.28 0.74 -6.24
CA VAL A 110 -1.79 1.92 -5.52
C VAL A 110 -1.01 1.49 -4.27
N GLY A 111 -1.54 0.56 -3.49
CA GLY A 111 -0.86 0.03 -2.31
C GLY A 111 0.49 -0.61 -2.64
N LEU A 112 0.53 -1.43 -3.69
CA LEU A 112 1.78 -2.04 -4.14
C LEU A 112 2.80 -1.00 -4.59
N ALA A 113 2.38 -0.01 -5.38
CA ALA A 113 3.26 1.05 -5.85
C ALA A 113 3.84 1.87 -4.68
N MET A 114 3.02 2.15 -3.68
CA MET A 114 3.47 2.85 -2.47
C MET A 114 4.50 2.01 -1.71
N ALA A 115 4.30 0.70 -1.60
CA ALA A 115 5.25 -0.19 -0.93
C ALA A 115 6.60 -0.23 -1.67
N ILE A 116 6.58 -0.23 -2.99
CA ILE A 116 7.79 -0.17 -3.82
C ILE A 116 8.55 1.14 -3.52
N GLN A 117 7.85 2.26 -3.47
CA GLN A 117 8.43 3.56 -3.14
C GLN A 117 8.99 3.57 -1.71
N GLU A 118 8.22 3.10 -0.73
CA GLU A 118 8.61 3.12 0.69
C GLU A 118 9.82 2.23 0.98
N ASN A 119 10.00 1.15 0.25
CA ASN A 119 11.06 0.18 0.49
C ASN A 119 12.25 0.34 -0.45
N GLY A 120 12.24 1.34 -1.32
CA GLY A 120 13.37 1.71 -2.18
C GLY A 120 13.80 0.60 -3.13
N LEU A 121 12.86 -0.13 -3.73
CA LEU A 121 13.17 -1.22 -4.63
C LEU A 121 13.85 -0.74 -5.91
N SER A 122 14.70 -1.58 -6.50
CA SER A 122 15.45 -1.24 -7.70
C SER A 122 14.53 -0.95 -8.90
N LYS A 123 15.05 -0.23 -9.91
CA LYS A 123 14.29 0.03 -11.15
C LYS A 123 13.85 -1.24 -11.84
N ARG A 124 14.68 -2.29 -11.79
CA ARG A 124 14.32 -3.59 -12.36
C ARG A 124 13.10 -4.18 -11.66
N GLU A 125 13.12 -4.22 -10.33
CA GLU A 125 12.01 -4.70 -9.52
C GLU A 125 10.76 -3.85 -9.74
N GLN A 126 10.92 -2.53 -9.89
CA GLN A 126 9.80 -1.62 -10.19
C GLN A 126 9.19 -1.90 -11.56
N ASN A 127 10.02 -2.18 -12.57
CA ASN A 127 9.55 -2.48 -13.93
C ASN A 127 8.82 -3.82 -14.00
N ASP A 128 9.21 -4.77 -13.16
CA ASP A 128 8.56 -6.09 -13.09
C ASP A 128 7.25 -6.02 -12.30
N ALA A 129 7.05 -4.97 -11.53
CA ALA A 129 5.84 -4.78 -10.74
C ALA A 129 4.71 -4.26 -11.63
N CYS A 130 3.76 -5.11 -11.91
CA CYS A 130 2.53 -4.67 -12.56
C CYS A 130 1.34 -5.39 -11.94
N ILE A 131 0.24 -4.68 -11.82
CA ILE A 131 -1.04 -5.29 -11.53
C ILE A 131 -1.80 -5.30 -12.84
N SER A 132 -2.04 -6.49 -13.35
CA SER A 132 -2.90 -6.66 -14.51
C SER A 132 -4.36 -6.55 -14.03
N PHE A 133 -5.08 -5.62 -14.63
CA PHE A 133 -6.52 -5.47 -14.38
C PHE A 133 -7.34 -6.55 -15.11
N ALA A 134 -6.69 -7.40 -15.92
CA ALA A 134 -7.36 -8.57 -16.47
C ALA A 134 -7.74 -9.51 -15.31
N GLU A 135 -9.02 -9.81 -15.22
CA GLU A 135 -9.50 -10.71 -14.19
C GLU A 135 -8.91 -12.11 -14.37
N ARG A 136 -8.49 -12.72 -13.27
CA ARG A 136 -8.21 -14.15 -13.24
C ARG A 136 -9.54 -14.89 -13.33
N GLU A 137 -9.47 -16.18 -13.73
CA GLU A 137 -10.67 -17.04 -13.76
C GLU A 137 -11.42 -17.09 -12.42
N ASP A 138 -10.72 -16.82 -11.30
CA ASP A 138 -11.30 -16.77 -9.96
C ASP A 138 -11.79 -15.37 -9.55
N GLY A 139 -11.82 -14.40 -10.47
CA GLY A 139 -12.27 -13.03 -10.22
C GLY A 139 -11.27 -12.15 -9.47
N ARG A 140 -10.03 -12.61 -9.27
CA ARG A 140 -8.98 -11.85 -8.59
C ARG A 140 -8.08 -11.14 -9.61
N PRO A 141 -7.51 -9.96 -9.26
CA PRO A 141 -6.54 -9.34 -10.15
C PRO A 141 -5.29 -10.21 -10.28
N LYS A 142 -4.72 -10.23 -11.49
CA LYS A 142 -3.38 -10.80 -11.69
C LYS A 142 -2.37 -9.79 -11.20
N VAL A 143 -1.59 -10.16 -10.20
CA VAL A 143 -0.56 -9.31 -9.65
C VAL A 143 0.80 -9.92 -9.93
N ASN A 144 1.62 -9.18 -10.68
CA ASN A 144 3.03 -9.48 -10.81
C ASN A 144 3.78 -8.43 -9.98
N GLY A 145 4.36 -8.87 -8.89
CA GLY A 145 5.13 -8.02 -8.02
C GLY A 145 6.61 -8.35 -8.07
N PRO A 146 7.45 -7.47 -7.54
CA PRO A 146 8.86 -7.76 -7.37
C PRO A 146 9.05 -8.92 -6.38
N ASP A 147 10.10 -9.71 -6.57
CA ASP A 147 10.39 -10.88 -5.72
C ASP A 147 10.51 -10.55 -4.24
N SER A 148 10.88 -9.31 -3.92
CA SER A 148 11.02 -8.84 -2.53
C SER A 148 9.69 -8.53 -1.85
N ILE A 149 8.56 -8.52 -2.57
CA ILE A 149 7.24 -8.31 -1.99
C ILE A 149 6.40 -9.58 -2.16
N ASP A 150 5.95 -10.09 -1.03
CA ASP A 150 5.05 -11.25 -1.00
C ASP A 150 3.64 -10.83 -1.46
N ILE A 151 3.31 -11.18 -2.70
CA ILE A 151 2.04 -10.83 -3.32
C ILE A 151 0.86 -11.58 -2.68
N PHE A 152 1.09 -12.79 -2.20
CA PHE A 152 0.04 -13.53 -1.49
C PHE A 152 -0.33 -12.82 -0.18
N ALA A 153 0.66 -12.30 0.54
CA ALA A 153 0.42 -11.53 1.75
C ALA A 153 -0.35 -10.23 1.45
N LEU A 154 -0.01 -9.55 0.35
CA LEU A 154 -0.71 -8.35 -0.09
C LEU A 154 -2.20 -8.63 -0.37
N LEU A 155 -2.49 -9.65 -1.16
CA LEU A 155 -3.87 -10.02 -1.50
C LEU A 155 -4.64 -10.50 -0.27
N ARG A 156 -3.99 -11.22 0.62
CA ARG A 156 -4.60 -11.69 1.86
C ARG A 156 -4.90 -10.52 2.81
N GLY A 157 -4.00 -9.54 2.87
CA GLY A 157 -4.24 -8.31 3.65
C GLY A 157 -5.43 -7.51 3.12
N TRP A 158 -5.59 -7.43 1.80
CA TRP A 158 -6.78 -6.84 1.18
C TRP A 158 -8.05 -7.57 1.63
N THR A 159 -8.05 -8.90 1.55
CA THR A 159 -9.19 -9.73 1.95
C THR A 159 -9.53 -9.54 3.44
N LEU A 160 -8.52 -9.57 4.31
CA LEU A 160 -8.72 -9.32 5.75
C LEU A 160 -9.34 -7.94 6.01
N CYS A 161 -8.88 -6.92 5.31
CA CYS A 161 -9.42 -5.57 5.44
C CYS A 161 -10.90 -5.50 5.03
N ARG A 162 -11.30 -6.26 3.99
CA ARG A 162 -12.70 -6.27 3.51
C ARG A 162 -13.63 -7.05 4.43
N GLN A 163 -13.13 -8.07 5.14
CA GLN A 163 -13.93 -8.88 6.08
C GLN A 163 -14.38 -8.10 7.32
N ASP A 164 -13.65 -7.08 7.71
CA ASP A 164 -13.96 -6.26 8.89
C ASP A 164 -15.13 -5.29 8.65
N GLY A 165 -15.82 -5.45 7.57
CA GLY A 165 -17.05 -4.78 7.31
C GLY A 165 -17.19 -3.53 6.79
#